data_2ef20e7ee4ab74cdab533ca31311d73c
#
_entry.id   2ef20e7ee4ab74cdab533ca31311d73c
#
_cell.length_a   1.000
_cell.length_b   1.000
_cell.length_c   1.000
_cell.angle_alpha   90.00
_cell.angle_beta   90.00
_cell.angle_gamma   90.00
#
_symmetry.space_group_name_H-M   'P 1'
#
loop_
_entity.id
_entity.type
_entity.pdbx_description
1 polymer ?
#
loop_
_entity_poly.entity_id
_entity_poly.type
_entity_poly.pdbx_seq_one_letter_code
_entity_poly.pdbx_strand_id
1 'polypeptide(L)'
;MEKISRTKIVDLLKREDFGAMVNVKGWVRTRRGSKQVNFIALNDGSTINNVQIVVDLANFDEEMLKLITTGACISVNGEMVESVGSGQKVEVQAREIEVLGTCDNTYPLQKKGHSMEFLREIAHLRPRTNTFGAVFRIRHNMAIAIHKFFHEKGFFYFHTPIITASD
;
A
#
# COMPACT_ATOMS: atom_id res chain seq x y z
N MET A 1 -6.18 -0.95 27.08
CA MET A 1 -6.01 0.04 26.00
C MET A 1 -7.12 -0.15 24.98
N GLU A 2 -7.83 0.91 24.63
CA GLU A 2 -8.87 0.87 23.60
C GLU A 2 -8.21 0.54 22.24
N LYS A 3 -8.75 -0.44 21.53
CA LYS A 3 -8.16 -0.91 20.27
C LYS A 3 -8.43 0.12 19.18
N ILE A 4 -7.41 0.86 18.75
CA ILE A 4 -7.53 1.85 17.68
C ILE A 4 -7.94 1.11 16.39
N SER A 5 -9.03 1.54 15.78
CA SER A 5 -9.50 0.95 14.51
C SER A 5 -8.54 1.28 13.37
N ARG A 6 -8.39 0.34 12.43
CA ARG A 6 -7.52 0.54 11.27
C ARG A 6 -8.03 1.67 10.39
N THR A 7 -7.14 2.59 10.04
CA THR A 7 -7.36 3.64 9.02
C THR A 7 -6.70 3.19 7.70
N LYS A 8 -7.43 3.28 6.58
CA LYS A 8 -6.83 3.05 5.25
C LYS A 8 -5.88 4.19 4.89
N ILE A 9 -4.79 3.87 4.19
CA ILE A 9 -3.79 4.88 3.80
C ILE A 9 -4.40 5.96 2.90
N VAL A 10 -5.31 5.62 1.99
CA VAL A 10 -6.01 6.59 1.14
C VAL A 10 -6.81 7.62 1.94
N ASP A 11 -7.37 7.23 3.06
CA ASP A 11 -8.15 8.10 3.93
C ASP A 11 -7.23 8.90 4.86
N LEU A 12 -6.19 8.26 5.41
CA LEU A 12 -5.18 8.90 6.24
C LEU A 12 -4.50 10.08 5.53
N LEU A 13 -4.12 9.90 4.25
CA LEU A 13 -3.44 10.93 3.47
C LEU A 13 -4.29 12.18 3.18
N LYS A 14 -5.59 12.14 3.50
CA LYS A 14 -6.52 13.28 3.36
C LYS A 14 -6.82 13.98 4.68
N ARG A 15 -6.38 13.41 5.80
CA ARG A 15 -6.64 13.94 7.14
C ARG A 15 -5.73 15.14 7.43
N GLU A 16 -6.23 16.02 8.31
CA GLU A 16 -5.54 17.23 8.76
C GLU A 16 -5.58 17.38 10.30
N ASP A 17 -6.14 16.40 10.99
CA ASP A 17 -6.21 16.33 12.46
C ASP A 17 -4.89 15.80 13.05
N PHE A 18 -3.82 16.53 12.86
CA PHE A 18 -2.49 16.20 13.38
C PHE A 18 -2.50 16.04 14.90
N GLY A 19 -1.66 15.15 15.42
CA GLY A 19 -1.66 14.73 16.83
C GLY A 19 -2.59 13.56 17.12
N ALA A 20 -3.47 13.16 16.19
CA ALA A 20 -4.35 12.03 16.39
C ALA A 20 -3.58 10.68 16.37
N MET A 21 -3.95 9.79 17.29
CA MET A 21 -3.47 8.41 17.27
C MET A 21 -4.18 7.60 16.19
N VAL A 22 -3.43 6.90 15.36
CA VAL A 22 -3.92 6.12 14.23
C VAL A 22 -3.34 4.71 14.24
N ASN A 23 -4.09 3.75 13.69
CA ASN A 23 -3.58 2.43 13.33
C ASN A 23 -3.54 2.30 11.81
N VAL A 24 -2.39 1.98 11.25
CA VAL A 24 -2.20 1.68 9.83
C VAL A 24 -1.59 0.30 9.67
N LYS A 25 -2.05 -0.45 8.65
CA LYS A 25 -1.53 -1.77 8.33
C LYS A 25 -1.22 -1.85 6.85
N GLY A 26 -0.13 -2.48 6.50
CA GLY A 26 0.25 -2.61 5.09
C GLY A 26 1.58 -3.33 4.89
N TRP A 27 2.05 -3.29 3.66
CA TRP A 27 3.31 -3.87 3.24
C TRP A 27 4.39 -2.81 3.11
N VAL A 28 5.56 -3.14 3.62
CA VAL A 28 6.77 -2.31 3.50
C VAL A 28 7.21 -2.27 2.04
N ARG A 29 7.23 -1.05 1.48
CA ARG A 29 7.73 -0.81 0.11
C ARG A 29 9.23 -0.54 0.11
N THR A 30 9.66 0.30 1.04
CA THR A 30 11.08 0.61 1.26
C THR A 30 11.32 0.93 2.73
N ARG A 31 12.51 0.64 3.20
CA ARG A 31 13.04 1.11 4.48
C ARG A 31 14.36 1.82 4.22
N ARG A 32 14.53 2.99 4.80
CA ARG A 32 15.73 3.81 4.71
C ARG A 32 15.93 4.56 6.02
N GLY A 33 17.14 4.96 6.32
CA GLY A 33 17.41 5.77 7.50
C GLY A 33 18.84 5.69 7.97
N SER A 34 19.07 6.25 9.15
CA SER A 34 20.33 6.30 9.87
C SER A 34 20.36 5.28 11.02
N LYS A 35 21.38 5.39 11.87
CA LYS A 35 21.48 4.61 13.12
C LYS A 35 20.48 5.04 14.20
N GLN A 36 19.81 6.16 14.05
CA GLN A 36 18.88 6.71 15.05
C GLN A 36 17.42 6.64 14.59
N VAL A 37 17.15 6.97 13.32
CA VAL A 37 15.79 7.07 12.78
C VAL A 37 15.69 6.31 11.46
N ASN A 38 14.62 5.52 11.32
CA ASN A 38 14.26 4.88 10.06
C ASN A 38 12.94 5.43 9.51
N PHE A 39 12.88 5.51 8.20
CA PHE A 39 11.71 5.88 7.43
C PHE A 39 11.24 4.67 6.64
N ILE A 40 10.01 4.25 6.89
CA ILE A 40 9.38 3.11 6.21
C ILE A 40 8.26 3.64 5.32
N ALA A 41 8.36 3.38 4.02
CA ALA A 41 7.24 3.62 3.11
C ALA A 41 6.28 2.43 3.19
N LEU A 42 5.08 2.66 3.71
CA LEU A 42 4.04 1.65 3.91
C LEU A 42 2.90 1.83 2.90
N ASN A 43 2.42 0.73 2.32
CA ASN A 43 1.32 0.73 1.37
C ASN A 43 0.33 -0.39 1.69
N ASP A 44 -0.97 -0.08 1.69
CA ASP A 44 -2.05 -1.05 1.95
C ASP A 44 -2.87 -1.42 0.71
N GLY A 45 -2.48 -0.94 -0.46
CA GLY A 45 -3.17 -1.15 -1.72
C GLY A 45 -4.36 -0.21 -1.98
N SER A 46 -4.81 0.57 -1.00
CA SER A 46 -5.94 1.50 -1.17
C SER A 46 -5.61 2.68 -2.09
N THR A 47 -4.33 3.00 -2.23
CA THR A 47 -3.80 4.03 -3.14
C THR A 47 -2.45 3.60 -3.72
N ILE A 48 -1.99 4.27 -4.79
CA ILE A 48 -0.63 4.08 -5.30
C ILE A 48 0.42 4.80 -4.44
N ASN A 49 -0.02 5.77 -3.64
CA ASN A 49 0.85 6.52 -2.73
C ASN A 49 1.13 5.71 -1.47
N ASN A 50 2.26 5.97 -0.85
CA ASN A 50 2.63 5.39 0.43
C ASN A 50 2.42 6.40 1.55
N VAL A 51 2.24 5.92 2.78
CA VAL A 51 2.45 6.74 3.97
C VAL A 51 3.86 6.49 4.48
N GLN A 52 4.54 7.54 4.93
CA GLN A 52 5.83 7.43 5.61
C GLN A 52 5.61 7.18 7.10
N ILE A 53 6.19 6.09 7.59
CA ILE A 53 6.28 5.79 9.02
C ILE A 53 7.68 6.20 9.48
N VAL A 54 7.72 7.03 10.51
CA VAL A 54 8.94 7.48 11.17
C VAL A 54 9.16 6.62 12.40
N VAL A 55 10.30 5.95 12.48
CA VAL A 55 10.64 5.01 13.56
C VAL A 55 11.89 5.49 14.25
N ASP A 56 11.77 5.94 15.50
CA ASP A 56 12.91 6.20 16.37
C ASP A 56 13.39 4.86 16.93
N LEU A 57 14.59 4.44 16.52
CA LEU A 57 15.13 3.11 16.79
C LEU A 57 15.39 2.87 18.29
N ALA A 58 15.59 3.93 19.08
CA ALA A 58 15.80 3.81 20.52
C ALA A 58 14.58 3.24 21.27
N ASN A 59 13.39 3.32 20.65
CA ASN A 59 12.12 2.90 21.26
C ASN A 59 11.68 1.48 20.86
N PHE A 60 12.47 0.77 20.04
CA PHE A 60 12.07 -0.53 19.49
C PHE A 60 13.18 -1.58 19.63
N ASP A 61 12.75 -2.82 19.79
CA ASP A 61 13.65 -3.96 19.83
C ASP A 61 14.37 -4.18 18.48
N GLU A 62 15.68 -4.37 18.53
CA GLU A 62 16.53 -4.52 17.34
C GLU A 62 16.18 -5.78 16.55
N GLU A 63 15.86 -6.88 17.21
CA GLU A 63 15.50 -8.14 16.56
C GLU A 63 14.17 -8.00 15.80
N MET A 64 13.18 -7.34 16.38
CA MET A 64 11.94 -7.03 15.69
C MET A 64 12.17 -6.12 14.47
N LEU A 65 13.03 -5.11 14.62
CA LEU A 65 13.36 -4.21 13.52
C LEU A 65 14.02 -4.93 12.34
N LYS A 66 14.82 -5.98 12.56
CA LYS A 66 15.42 -6.79 11.48
C LYS A 66 14.38 -7.48 10.61
N LEU A 67 13.20 -7.78 11.14
CA LEU A 67 12.09 -8.42 10.40
C LEU A 67 11.36 -7.45 9.46
N ILE A 68 11.55 -6.13 9.62
CA ILE A 68 10.91 -5.11 8.78
C ILE A 68 11.68 -4.94 7.48
N THR A 69 11.56 -5.91 6.60
CA THR A 69 12.20 -5.93 5.27
C THR A 69 11.21 -5.48 4.18
N THR A 70 11.71 -5.24 2.97
CA THR A 70 10.84 -4.96 1.80
C THR A 70 9.90 -6.13 1.57
N GLY A 71 8.59 -5.87 1.54
CA GLY A 71 7.55 -6.88 1.38
C GLY A 71 6.96 -7.40 2.70
N ALA A 72 7.61 -7.18 3.85
CA ALA A 72 7.04 -7.53 5.14
C ALA A 72 5.71 -6.80 5.37
N CYS A 73 4.79 -7.45 6.07
CA CYS A 73 3.51 -6.88 6.47
C CYS A 73 3.58 -6.42 7.93
N ILE A 74 3.25 -5.17 8.19
CA ILE A 74 3.29 -4.59 9.54
C ILE A 74 2.00 -3.86 9.89
N SER A 75 1.72 -3.82 11.19
CA SER A 75 0.72 -2.96 11.82
C SER A 75 1.44 -1.91 12.65
N VAL A 76 1.08 -0.66 12.48
CA VAL A 76 1.69 0.45 13.20
C VAL A 76 0.61 1.24 13.93
N ASN A 77 0.74 1.38 15.24
CA ASN A 77 0.07 2.38 16.04
C ASN A 77 1.01 3.57 16.19
N GLY A 78 0.53 4.77 15.90
CA GLY A 78 1.36 5.95 15.97
C GLY A 78 0.59 7.24 15.89
N GLU A 79 1.28 8.31 16.11
CA GLU A 79 0.76 9.68 16.05
C GLU A 79 0.88 10.21 14.62
N MET A 80 -0.22 10.69 14.08
CA MET A 80 -0.24 11.35 12.78
C MET A 80 0.33 12.77 12.92
N VAL A 81 1.34 13.09 12.13
CA VAL A 81 2.00 14.40 12.16
C VAL A 81 2.07 15.00 10.75
N GLU A 82 2.20 16.32 10.70
CA GLU A 82 2.53 17.02 9.46
C GLU A 82 3.94 16.65 9.01
N SER A 83 4.09 16.31 7.73
CA SER A 83 5.41 15.98 7.18
C SER A 83 6.27 17.21 7.01
N VAL A 84 7.50 17.14 7.48
CA VAL A 84 8.53 18.18 7.26
C VAL A 84 9.17 18.02 5.88
N GLY A 85 8.98 16.86 5.23
CA GLY A 85 9.57 16.53 3.93
C GLY A 85 8.74 17.00 2.74
N SER A 86 9.41 17.32 1.63
CA SER A 86 8.71 17.62 0.38
C SER A 86 8.07 16.37 -0.22
N GLY A 87 6.85 16.51 -0.75
CA GLY A 87 6.18 15.45 -1.51
C GLY A 87 5.12 14.64 -0.77
N GLN A 88 4.93 14.85 0.52
CA GLN A 88 3.83 14.28 1.30
C GLN A 88 3.38 15.25 2.40
N LYS A 89 2.08 15.22 2.76
CA LYS A 89 1.53 16.09 3.80
C LYS A 89 1.56 15.44 5.19
N VAL A 90 1.48 14.12 5.24
CA VAL A 90 1.22 13.33 6.45
C VAL A 90 2.30 12.30 6.64
N GLU A 91 2.78 12.16 7.87
CA GLU A 91 3.63 11.06 8.35
C GLU A 91 3.01 10.45 9.61
N VAL A 92 3.44 9.24 9.94
CA VAL A 92 3.06 8.59 11.20
C VAL A 92 4.31 8.33 12.03
N GLN A 93 4.40 8.97 13.19
CA GLN A 93 5.43 8.65 14.18
C GLN A 93 5.03 7.38 14.92
N ALA A 94 5.78 6.31 14.69
CA ALA A 94 5.48 5.02 15.28
C ALA A 94 5.64 5.05 16.81
N ARG A 95 4.63 4.51 17.52
CA ARG A 95 4.65 4.26 18.95
C ARG A 95 4.72 2.77 19.24
N GLU A 96 4.12 1.97 18.37
CA GLU A 96 4.11 0.51 18.46
C GLU A 96 4.12 -0.06 17.06
N ILE A 97 4.88 -1.13 16.84
CA ILE A 97 4.94 -1.86 15.58
C ILE A 97 4.78 -3.35 15.88
N GLU A 98 3.84 -3.98 15.17
CA GLU A 98 3.64 -5.41 15.16
C GLU A 98 3.98 -5.94 13.77
N VAL A 99 4.84 -6.94 13.66
CA VAL A 99 5.14 -7.63 12.40
C VAL A 99 4.10 -8.73 12.20
N LEU A 100 3.19 -8.51 11.26
CA LEU A 100 2.11 -9.45 10.92
C LEU A 100 2.57 -10.57 9.98
N GLY A 101 3.61 -10.32 9.22
CA GLY A 101 4.21 -11.30 8.31
C GLY A 101 5.59 -10.85 7.85
N THR A 102 6.53 -11.76 7.93
CA THR A 102 7.90 -11.53 7.48
C THR A 102 8.04 -11.71 5.97
N CYS A 103 9.11 -11.17 5.42
CA CYS A 103 9.46 -11.35 4.01
C CYS A 103 10.97 -11.45 3.91
N ASP A 104 11.46 -12.46 3.23
CA ASP A 104 12.87 -12.67 3.03
C ASP A 104 13.42 -11.97 1.76
N ASN A 105 14.70 -12.15 1.51
CA ASN A 105 15.39 -11.52 0.36
C ASN A 105 15.08 -12.17 -0.99
N THR A 106 14.34 -13.27 -1.01
CA THR A 106 13.90 -13.93 -2.26
C THR A 106 12.69 -13.21 -2.89
N TYR A 107 12.04 -12.32 -2.12
CA TYR A 107 10.94 -11.52 -2.65
C TYR A 107 11.38 -10.70 -3.87
N PRO A 108 10.76 -10.91 -5.05
CA PRO A 108 11.32 -10.41 -6.30
C PRO A 108 11.17 -8.88 -6.49
N LEU A 109 10.16 -8.25 -5.84
CA LEU A 109 9.93 -6.81 -5.95
C LEU A 109 10.77 -6.00 -4.96
N GLN A 110 12.08 -6.11 -5.07
CA GLN A 110 13.03 -5.33 -4.29
C GLN A 110 13.08 -3.86 -4.76
N LYS A 111 13.77 -3.00 -3.99
CA LYS A 111 13.96 -1.57 -4.30
C LYS A 111 14.87 -1.37 -5.53
N LYS A 112 14.38 -1.72 -6.71
CA LYS A 112 15.05 -1.51 -8.00
C LYS A 112 14.03 -1.35 -9.12
N GLY A 113 14.46 -0.84 -10.27
CA GLY A 113 13.65 -0.87 -11.48
C GLY A 113 13.41 -2.30 -11.96
N HIS A 114 12.21 -2.58 -12.47
CA HIS A 114 11.83 -3.88 -13.02
C HIS A 114 11.39 -3.71 -14.46
N SER A 115 11.92 -4.52 -15.37
CA SER A 115 11.50 -4.50 -16.77
C SER A 115 10.07 -5.04 -16.93
N MET A 116 9.43 -4.69 -18.03
CA MET A 116 8.07 -5.20 -18.33
C MET A 116 8.07 -6.70 -18.58
N GLU A 117 9.16 -7.25 -19.14
CA GLU A 117 9.37 -8.68 -19.35
C GLU A 117 9.39 -9.40 -18.02
N PHE A 118 10.25 -8.97 -17.10
CA PHE A 118 10.32 -9.54 -15.75
C PHE A 118 8.97 -9.48 -15.01
N LEU A 119 8.24 -8.37 -15.14
CA LEU A 119 6.93 -8.23 -14.51
C LEU A 119 5.85 -9.16 -15.12
N ARG A 120 6.05 -9.66 -16.34
CA ARG A 120 5.18 -10.71 -16.90
C ARG A 120 5.49 -12.08 -16.32
N GLU A 121 6.75 -12.37 -16.03
CA GLU A 121 7.16 -13.64 -15.39
C GLU A 121 6.58 -13.75 -13.96
N ILE A 122 6.54 -12.63 -13.22
CA ILE A 122 5.94 -12.55 -11.88
C ILE A 122 4.54 -11.92 -11.90
N ALA A 123 3.70 -12.33 -12.84
CA ALA A 123 2.40 -11.71 -13.14
C ALA A 123 1.50 -11.53 -11.90
N HIS A 124 1.53 -12.46 -10.95
CA HIS A 124 0.76 -12.41 -9.70
C HIS A 124 1.21 -11.30 -8.73
N LEU A 125 2.46 -10.83 -8.83
CA LEU A 125 3.00 -9.76 -7.99
C LEU A 125 3.02 -8.38 -8.68
N ARG A 126 2.97 -8.34 -10.01
CA ARG A 126 3.07 -7.07 -10.76
C ARG A 126 2.06 -5.98 -10.38
N PRO A 127 0.83 -6.29 -9.89
CA PRO A 127 -0.11 -5.27 -9.43
C PRO A 127 0.42 -4.44 -8.25
N ARG A 128 1.41 -4.94 -7.51
CA ARG A 128 2.07 -4.23 -6.42
C ARG A 128 3.09 -3.18 -6.89
N THR A 129 3.44 -3.16 -8.17
CA THR A 129 4.27 -2.10 -8.76
C THR A 129 3.43 -0.85 -9.05
N ASN A 130 4.05 0.32 -9.06
CA ASN A 130 3.33 1.57 -9.35
C ASN A 130 2.73 1.56 -10.76
N THR A 131 3.50 1.08 -11.75
CA THR A 131 3.05 1.00 -13.16
C THR A 131 1.81 0.13 -13.30
N PHE A 132 1.86 -1.13 -12.88
CA PHE A 132 0.69 -2.01 -13.01
C PHE A 132 -0.43 -1.66 -12.01
N GLY A 133 -0.08 -1.13 -10.85
CA GLY A 133 -1.06 -0.56 -9.92
C GLY A 133 -1.88 0.57 -10.55
N ALA A 134 -1.25 1.45 -11.34
CA ALA A 134 -1.94 2.49 -12.11
C ALA A 134 -2.74 1.89 -13.27
N VAL A 135 -2.15 1.00 -14.07
CA VAL A 135 -2.82 0.35 -15.21
C VAL A 135 -4.10 -0.37 -14.77
N PHE A 136 -4.05 -1.16 -13.69
CA PHE A 136 -5.23 -1.88 -13.22
C PHE A 136 -6.32 -0.95 -12.67
N ARG A 137 -5.95 0.18 -12.03
CA ARG A 137 -6.93 1.20 -11.61
C ARG A 137 -7.60 1.87 -12.80
N ILE A 138 -6.85 2.23 -13.83
CA ILE A 138 -7.42 2.79 -15.07
C ILE A 138 -8.34 1.76 -15.71
N ARG A 139 -7.89 0.52 -15.87
CA ARG A 139 -8.70 -0.57 -16.45
C ARG A 139 -10.02 -0.79 -15.68
N HIS A 140 -9.97 -0.79 -14.36
CA HIS A 140 -11.16 -0.89 -13.51
C HIS A 140 -12.14 0.25 -13.79
N ASN A 141 -11.65 1.50 -13.73
CA ASN A 141 -12.51 2.68 -13.96
C ASN A 141 -13.09 2.70 -15.37
N MET A 142 -12.32 2.31 -16.38
CA MET A 142 -12.82 2.22 -17.77
C MET A 142 -13.93 1.18 -17.92
N ALA A 143 -13.77 0.00 -17.31
CA ALA A 143 -14.82 -1.02 -17.33
C ALA A 143 -16.12 -0.51 -16.69
N ILE A 144 -16.01 0.10 -15.51
CA ILE A 144 -17.17 0.69 -14.80
C ILE A 144 -17.80 1.81 -15.63
N ALA A 145 -17.00 2.69 -16.26
CA ALA A 145 -17.51 3.79 -17.07
C ALA A 145 -18.31 3.27 -18.28
N ILE A 146 -17.86 2.21 -18.95
CA ILE A 146 -18.58 1.60 -20.09
C ILE A 146 -19.92 1.03 -19.60
N HIS A 147 -19.93 0.25 -18.51
CA HIS A 147 -21.17 -0.30 -17.99
C HIS A 147 -22.14 0.81 -17.55
N LYS A 148 -21.64 1.85 -16.88
CA LYS A 148 -22.43 2.99 -16.46
C LYS A 148 -23.06 3.72 -17.65
N PHE A 149 -22.29 3.99 -18.70
CA PHE A 149 -22.76 4.66 -19.92
C PHE A 149 -23.95 3.91 -20.54
N PHE A 150 -23.84 2.60 -20.75
CA PHE A 150 -24.92 1.82 -21.32
C PHE A 150 -26.12 1.72 -20.37
N HIS A 151 -25.89 1.55 -19.07
CA HIS A 151 -26.96 1.54 -18.08
C HIS A 151 -27.78 2.84 -18.10
N GLU A 152 -27.12 4.00 -18.11
CA GLU A 152 -27.76 5.32 -18.16
C GLU A 152 -28.55 5.57 -19.47
N LYS A 153 -28.22 4.83 -20.53
CA LYS A 153 -28.96 4.86 -21.81
C LYS A 153 -30.12 3.84 -21.87
N GLY A 154 -30.40 3.13 -20.78
CA GLY A 154 -31.49 2.16 -20.69
C GLY A 154 -31.17 0.77 -21.23
N PHE A 155 -29.90 0.46 -21.49
CA PHE A 155 -29.48 -0.87 -21.90
C PHE A 155 -29.35 -1.80 -20.70
N PHE A 156 -29.70 -3.06 -20.88
CA PHE A 156 -29.48 -4.11 -19.89
C PHE A 156 -28.17 -4.84 -20.16
N TYR A 157 -27.44 -5.14 -19.09
CA TYR A 157 -26.26 -6.01 -19.17
C TYR A 157 -26.71 -7.48 -19.03
N PHE A 158 -26.58 -8.24 -20.12
CA PHE A 158 -26.79 -9.67 -20.12
C PHE A 158 -25.42 -10.39 -20.16
N HIS A 159 -25.19 -11.24 -19.18
CA HIS A 159 -24.01 -12.09 -19.19
C HIS A 159 -24.27 -13.29 -20.12
N THR A 160 -24.02 -13.08 -21.41
CA THR A 160 -24.17 -14.14 -22.42
C THR A 160 -23.03 -15.16 -22.30
N PRO A 161 -23.33 -16.48 -22.54
CA PRO A 161 -22.28 -17.49 -22.60
C PRO A 161 -21.25 -17.19 -23.68
N ILE A 162 -19.97 -17.36 -23.36
CA ILE A 162 -18.85 -17.21 -24.32
C ILE A 162 -18.66 -18.51 -25.10
N ILE A 163 -18.92 -19.65 -24.44
CA ILE A 163 -18.83 -20.98 -25.06
C ILE A 163 -20.22 -21.43 -25.44
N THR A 164 -20.44 -21.69 -26.71
CA THR A 164 -21.72 -22.17 -27.25
C THR A 164 -21.49 -23.41 -28.12
N ALA A 165 -22.53 -24.21 -28.36
CA ALA A 165 -22.50 -25.33 -29.30
C ALA A 165 -22.85 -24.89 -30.74
N SER A 166 -23.12 -23.59 -30.93
CA SER A 166 -23.44 -22.99 -32.24
C SER A 166 -22.24 -22.19 -32.72
N ASP A 167 -21.77 -22.47 -33.91
CA ASP A 167 -20.79 -21.69 -34.64
C ASP A 167 -21.44 -20.46 -35.29
#